data_f5b6b7a2719ac7591b8d36e5248dcb6d
#
_entry.id   f5b6b7a2719ac7591b8d36e5248dcb6d
#
_cell.length_a   1.000
_cell.length_b   1.000
_cell.length_c   1.000
_cell.angle_alpha   90.00
_cell.angle_beta   90.00
_cell.angle_gamma   90.00
#
_symmetry.space_group_name_H-M   'P 1'
#
loop_
_entity.id
_entity.type
_entity.pdbx_description
1 polymer ?
#
loop_
_entity_poly.entity_id
_entity_poly.type
_entity_poly.pdbx_seq_one_letter_code
_entity_poly.pdbx_strand_id
1 'polypeptide(L)'
;MNFDMKYNVIIISTLLTLTLLTGCEKTLDFKGEITESKLTIGALANPDTTFIMHLYKTVFFLNDAPLTMEQSYSVSNATVQLTVNDNIRYNLSFDTAKQLYKTDYRPSVGDKLLITVSKEGFKTVTSNTTIKGRASFEIIDHHSFYSENPKKIMGDGMMHPIDFSGSDTIMNISCKINDPANEKNYYRLNVRSVGSLKMGPLGTGDYAEANDIFFSNDILFLDNNMSASINGWPKQFSNVFDDSLFDGKEYKFTVETRQRNNLYNWVEIDLQHISADFYKYLKSIELAQCSTNDIYAEPVKIFSNVENGYGILGSLTSKKFILKF
;
A
#
# COMPACT_ATOMS: atom_id res chain seq x y z
N MET A 1 27.10 20.83 68.25
CA MET A 1 27.76 19.68 67.57
C MET A 1 26.79 18.89 66.65
N ASN A 2 25.64 19.42 66.27
CA ASN A 2 24.69 18.73 65.41
C ASN A 2 24.48 19.38 64.00
N PHE A 3 25.17 20.50 63.75
CA PHE A 3 25.04 21.20 62.47
C PHE A 3 25.95 20.61 61.38
N ASP A 4 27.16 20.20 61.74
CA ASP A 4 28.14 19.63 60.78
C ASP A 4 27.74 18.25 60.21
N MET A 5 27.01 17.48 61.01
CA MET A 5 26.60 16.12 60.56
C MET A 5 25.52 16.17 59.49
N LYS A 6 24.58 17.16 59.56
CA LYS A 6 23.56 17.32 58.52
C LYS A 6 24.14 17.81 57.18
N TYR A 7 25.09 18.71 57.21
CA TYR A 7 25.80 19.20 56.02
C TYR A 7 26.61 18.09 55.36
N ASN A 8 27.32 17.27 56.12
CA ASN A 8 28.08 16.16 55.61
C ASN A 8 27.17 15.08 54.96
N VAL A 9 25.98 14.80 55.51
CA VAL A 9 25.03 13.87 54.93
C VAL A 9 24.45 14.42 53.62
N ILE A 10 24.16 15.71 53.52
CA ILE A 10 23.65 16.36 52.30
C ILE A 10 24.74 16.33 51.22
N ILE A 11 25.99 16.64 51.53
CA ILE A 11 27.11 16.60 50.58
C ILE A 11 27.34 15.19 50.07
N ILE A 12 27.33 14.17 50.93
CA ILE A 12 27.51 12.77 50.56
C ILE A 12 26.33 12.30 49.70
N SER A 13 25.09 12.69 50.04
CA SER A 13 23.91 12.35 49.23
C SER A 13 23.95 13.01 47.86
N THR A 14 24.37 14.27 47.75
CA THR A 14 24.49 14.98 46.47
C THR A 14 25.60 14.41 45.61
N LEU A 15 26.72 14.03 46.21
CA LEU A 15 27.82 13.39 45.51
C LEU A 15 27.45 11.99 45.00
N LEU A 16 26.71 11.23 45.79
CA LEU A 16 26.18 9.91 45.39
C LEU A 16 25.16 9.99 44.28
N THR A 17 24.28 11.03 44.26
CA THR A 17 23.35 11.26 43.16
C THR A 17 24.07 11.71 41.89
N LEU A 18 25.12 12.48 41.98
CA LEU A 18 25.91 12.92 40.82
C LEU A 18 26.66 11.76 40.15
N THR A 19 27.10 10.75 40.91
CA THR A 19 27.76 9.56 40.36
C THR A 19 26.77 8.58 39.68
N LEU A 20 25.48 8.63 40.00
CA LEU A 20 24.45 7.80 39.38
C LEU A 20 23.98 8.35 38.03
N LEU A 21 24.36 9.59 37.69
CA LEU A 21 23.99 10.24 36.41
C LEU A 21 25.02 10.02 35.30
N THR A 22 26.17 9.39 35.57
CA THR A 22 27.10 8.98 34.53
C THR A 22 26.62 7.67 33.90
N GLY A 23 25.55 7.73 33.15
CA GLY A 23 25.18 6.62 32.28
C GLY A 23 26.26 6.46 31.20
N CYS A 24 26.95 5.34 31.15
CA CYS A 24 27.77 4.98 30.00
C CYS A 24 26.87 4.73 28.82
N GLU A 25 26.76 5.68 27.90
CA GLU A 25 26.26 5.40 26.56
C GLU A 25 27.28 4.50 25.85
N LYS A 26 26.95 3.22 25.77
CA LYS A 26 27.73 2.28 24.96
C LYS A 26 27.18 2.33 23.56
N THR A 27 27.81 3.05 22.67
CA THR A 27 27.58 2.93 21.23
C THR A 27 27.87 1.50 20.80
N LEU A 28 26.85 0.78 20.35
CA LEU A 28 27.03 -0.54 19.77
C LEU A 28 27.45 -0.34 18.31
N ASP A 29 28.69 -0.65 17.98
CA ASP A 29 29.15 -0.67 16.60
C ASP A 29 28.36 -1.76 15.83
N PHE A 30 27.80 -1.39 14.71
CA PHE A 30 27.15 -2.36 13.83
C PHE A 30 28.23 -3.28 13.22
N LYS A 31 28.16 -4.57 13.55
CA LYS A 31 29.08 -5.61 13.06
C LYS A 31 28.54 -6.40 11.87
N GLY A 32 27.42 -6.00 11.29
CA GLY A 32 26.83 -6.64 10.11
C GLY A 32 27.52 -6.22 8.80
N GLU A 33 27.32 -7.00 7.75
CA GLU A 33 27.78 -6.63 6.42
C GLU A 33 26.97 -5.44 5.89
N ILE A 34 27.68 -4.41 5.40
CA ILE A 34 27.06 -3.29 4.68
C ILE A 34 26.66 -3.82 3.31
N THR A 35 25.35 -3.97 3.09
CA THR A 35 24.86 -4.42 1.80
C THR A 35 25.02 -3.33 0.74
N GLU A 36 25.48 -3.71 -0.44
CA GLU A 36 25.58 -2.80 -1.59
C GLU A 36 24.19 -2.21 -1.93
N SER A 37 24.20 -0.93 -2.28
CA SER A 37 22.99 -0.25 -2.76
C SER A 37 22.48 -0.88 -4.06
N LYS A 38 21.17 -1.12 -4.14
CA LYS A 38 20.51 -1.72 -5.30
C LYS A 38 19.44 -0.78 -5.85
N LEU A 39 19.19 -0.91 -7.15
CA LEU A 39 18.08 -0.21 -7.80
C LEU A 39 16.74 -0.84 -7.39
N THR A 40 15.73 0.01 -7.23
CA THR A 40 14.36 -0.40 -6.88
C THR A 40 13.39 0.16 -7.91
N ILE A 41 12.63 -0.70 -8.57
CA ILE A 41 11.61 -0.35 -9.55
C ILE A 41 10.23 -0.33 -8.92
N GLY A 42 9.46 0.73 -9.19
CA GLY A 42 8.03 0.79 -8.89
C GLY A 42 7.26 1.16 -10.16
N ALA A 43 6.64 0.19 -10.82
CA ALA A 43 5.87 0.41 -12.03
C ALA A 43 4.61 -0.47 -12.06
N LEU A 44 3.51 0.13 -12.53
CA LEU A 44 2.24 -0.56 -12.69
C LEU A 44 1.67 -0.23 -14.06
N ALA A 45 1.69 -1.21 -14.94
CA ALA A 45 1.19 -1.08 -16.30
C ALA A 45 -0.33 -1.17 -16.33
N ASN A 46 -0.97 -0.17 -16.93
CA ASN A 46 -2.42 -0.06 -17.04
C ASN A 46 -2.81 0.45 -18.43
N PRO A 47 -3.70 -0.22 -19.18
CA PRO A 47 -4.19 0.24 -20.48
C PRO A 47 -4.87 1.61 -20.47
N ASP A 48 -5.36 2.06 -19.32
CA ASP A 48 -6.07 3.32 -19.21
C ASP A 48 -5.12 4.55 -19.11
N THR A 49 -3.82 4.33 -18.92
CA THR A 49 -2.81 5.39 -18.76
C THR A 49 -1.56 5.13 -19.60
N THR A 50 -0.75 6.15 -19.84
CA THR A 50 0.60 5.99 -20.39
C THR A 50 1.50 5.31 -19.35
N PHE A 51 2.50 4.57 -19.81
CA PHE A 51 3.40 3.85 -18.93
C PHE A 51 4.35 4.81 -18.20
N ILE A 52 4.38 4.69 -16.88
CA ILE A 52 5.28 5.43 -15.99
C ILE A 52 6.00 4.48 -15.03
N MET A 53 7.17 4.88 -14.57
CA MET A 53 7.98 4.10 -13.64
C MET A 53 8.72 5.02 -12.65
N HIS A 54 8.69 4.66 -11.39
CA HIS A 54 9.56 5.22 -10.36
C HIS A 54 10.83 4.39 -10.24
N LEU A 55 11.97 5.05 -10.13
CA LEU A 55 13.26 4.41 -9.93
C LEU A 55 13.94 5.01 -8.70
N TYR A 56 14.25 4.16 -7.74
CA TYR A 56 14.92 4.52 -6.51
C TYR A 56 16.19 3.68 -6.31
N LYS A 57 16.99 4.04 -5.33
CA LYS A 57 18.10 3.22 -4.82
C LYS A 57 17.85 2.89 -3.35
N THR A 58 18.26 1.69 -2.92
CA THR A 58 18.29 1.37 -1.50
C THR A 58 19.44 2.10 -0.82
N VAL A 59 19.26 2.44 0.45
CA VAL A 59 20.31 3.00 1.31
C VAL A 59 20.41 2.15 2.56
N PHE A 60 21.62 2.11 3.10
CA PHE A 60 21.84 1.43 4.38
C PHE A 60 21.28 2.29 5.51
N PHE A 61 20.41 1.73 6.34
CA PHE A 61 19.62 2.45 7.33
C PHE A 61 20.44 3.08 8.48
N LEU A 62 21.69 2.62 8.70
CA LEU A 62 22.61 3.17 9.71
C LEU A 62 23.53 4.27 9.15
N ASN A 63 23.34 4.73 7.93
CA ASN A 63 24.08 5.91 7.47
C ASN A 63 23.56 7.15 8.20
N ASP A 64 24.46 7.85 8.90
CA ASP A 64 24.20 9.06 9.71
C ASP A 64 23.72 10.29 8.91
N ALA A 65 23.43 10.14 7.64
CA ALA A 65 22.88 11.23 6.83
C ALA A 65 21.43 11.51 7.24
N PRO A 66 21.08 12.75 7.60
CA PRO A 66 19.70 13.11 7.91
C PRO A 66 18.81 12.81 6.70
N LEU A 67 17.82 11.93 6.90
CA LEU A 67 16.87 11.51 5.90
C LEU A 67 15.91 12.67 5.58
N THR A 68 16.31 13.58 4.71
CA THR A 68 15.36 14.44 4.01
C THR A 68 14.71 13.60 2.92
N MET A 69 13.51 13.13 3.19
CA MET A 69 12.92 11.91 2.60
C MET A 69 12.71 11.87 1.09
N GLU A 70 12.66 12.97 0.36
CA GLU A 70 12.16 12.88 -1.02
C GLU A 70 13.23 12.95 -2.12
N GLN A 71 14.35 13.60 -1.90
CA GLN A 71 15.31 13.81 -2.99
C GLN A 71 16.49 12.84 -3.04
N SER A 72 16.81 12.15 -1.95
CA SER A 72 18.05 11.34 -1.88
C SER A 72 17.92 9.92 -2.45
N TYR A 73 16.71 9.43 -2.68
CA TYR A 73 16.48 8.06 -3.15
C TYR A 73 16.16 7.94 -4.63
N SER A 74 15.59 8.98 -5.23
CA SER A 74 15.22 8.99 -6.65
C SER A 74 16.46 9.00 -7.54
N VAL A 75 16.43 8.18 -8.59
CA VAL A 75 17.52 8.03 -9.56
C VAL A 75 17.09 8.65 -10.88
N SER A 76 17.68 9.79 -11.25
CA SER A 76 17.29 10.58 -12.44
C SER A 76 18.11 10.32 -13.70
N ASN A 77 19.30 9.71 -13.56
CA ASN A 77 20.29 9.58 -14.63
C ASN A 77 20.57 8.10 -15.00
N ALA A 78 19.53 7.28 -15.08
CA ALA A 78 19.61 5.92 -15.57
C ALA A 78 19.12 5.82 -17.02
N THR A 79 19.63 4.84 -17.76
CA THR A 79 19.06 4.43 -19.04
C THR A 79 17.95 3.44 -18.77
N VAL A 80 16.71 3.80 -19.14
CA VAL A 80 15.53 2.98 -18.92
C VAL A 80 14.91 2.65 -20.27
N GLN A 81 14.79 1.35 -20.56
CA GLN A 81 14.21 0.83 -21.78
C GLN A 81 13.05 -0.11 -21.47
N LEU A 82 11.90 0.15 -22.10
CA LEU A 82 10.74 -0.73 -22.10
C LEU A 82 10.69 -1.48 -23.44
N THR A 83 10.70 -2.81 -23.40
CA THR A 83 10.48 -3.66 -24.55
C THR A 83 9.07 -4.25 -24.50
N VAL A 84 8.34 -4.12 -25.58
CA VAL A 84 6.96 -4.60 -25.73
C VAL A 84 6.93 -5.74 -26.74
N ASN A 85 6.34 -6.88 -26.35
CA ASN A 85 6.17 -8.06 -27.19
C ASN A 85 7.47 -8.54 -27.85
N ASP A 86 8.59 -8.45 -27.10
CA ASP A 86 9.95 -8.84 -27.50
C ASP A 86 10.53 -8.08 -28.71
N ASN A 87 9.82 -7.09 -29.24
CA ASN A 87 10.18 -6.44 -30.50
C ASN A 87 10.25 -4.90 -30.39
N ILE A 88 9.23 -4.24 -29.88
CA ILE A 88 9.12 -2.78 -29.89
C ILE A 88 9.82 -2.23 -28.66
N ARG A 89 10.71 -1.25 -28.86
CA ARG A 89 11.50 -0.64 -27.77
C ARG A 89 11.18 0.82 -27.61
N TYR A 90 10.93 1.22 -26.36
CA TYR A 90 10.73 2.61 -25.96
C TYR A 90 11.79 2.99 -24.92
N ASN A 91 12.50 4.11 -25.15
CA ASN A 91 13.35 4.69 -24.14
C ASN A 91 12.53 5.67 -23.29
N LEU A 92 12.57 5.50 -21.96
CA LEU A 92 11.85 6.38 -21.06
C LEU A 92 12.69 7.62 -20.75
N SER A 93 12.04 8.76 -20.72
CA SER A 93 12.62 10.05 -20.30
C SER A 93 12.29 10.32 -18.83
N PHE A 94 13.23 10.96 -18.11
CA PHE A 94 12.99 11.35 -16.72
C PHE A 94 12.24 12.69 -16.67
N ASP A 95 11.14 12.70 -15.92
CA ASP A 95 10.37 13.90 -15.61
C ASP A 95 10.84 14.45 -14.25
N THR A 96 11.56 15.58 -14.28
CA THR A 96 12.13 16.19 -13.07
C THR A 96 11.09 16.77 -12.12
N ALA A 97 9.92 17.20 -12.64
CA ALA A 97 8.85 17.75 -11.81
C ALA A 97 8.10 16.65 -11.03
N LYS A 98 7.95 15.49 -11.66
CA LYS A 98 7.23 14.34 -11.06
C LYS A 98 8.15 13.28 -10.46
N GLN A 99 9.47 13.42 -10.64
CA GLN A 99 10.48 12.47 -10.16
C GLN A 99 10.23 11.02 -10.61
N LEU A 100 9.87 10.83 -11.90
CA LEU A 100 9.58 9.53 -12.50
C LEU A 100 10.05 9.44 -13.95
N TYR A 101 10.18 8.22 -14.46
CA TYR A 101 10.41 7.93 -15.86
C TYR A 101 9.09 7.73 -16.59
N LYS A 102 8.95 8.28 -17.79
CA LYS A 102 7.73 8.19 -18.60
C LYS A 102 8.01 7.94 -20.08
N THR A 103 7.00 7.43 -20.74
CA THR A 103 6.95 7.26 -22.21
C THR A 103 5.52 7.56 -22.68
N ASP A 104 5.35 7.85 -23.97
CA ASP A 104 4.02 8.03 -24.58
C ASP A 104 3.32 6.69 -24.89
N TYR A 105 4.01 5.58 -24.69
CA TYR A 105 3.42 4.26 -24.88
C TYR A 105 2.28 4.02 -23.89
N ARG A 106 1.14 3.56 -24.41
CA ARG A 106 -0.02 3.11 -23.64
C ARG A 106 -0.13 1.59 -23.78
N PRO A 107 -0.05 0.84 -22.68
CA PRO A 107 -0.17 -0.60 -22.69
C PRO A 107 -1.50 -1.09 -23.26
N SER A 108 -1.50 -2.23 -23.92
CA SER A 108 -2.69 -2.92 -24.40
C SER A 108 -2.86 -4.28 -23.71
N VAL A 109 -4.10 -4.75 -23.63
CA VAL A 109 -4.38 -6.10 -23.12
C VAL A 109 -3.63 -7.12 -23.97
N GLY A 110 -2.94 -8.06 -23.31
CA GLY A 110 -2.12 -9.10 -23.95
C GLY A 110 -0.65 -8.70 -24.15
N ASP A 111 -0.29 -7.42 -24.00
CA ASP A 111 1.11 -7.01 -24.14
C ASP A 111 1.99 -7.66 -23.07
N LYS A 112 3.15 -8.13 -23.51
CA LYS A 112 4.25 -8.58 -22.67
C LYS A 112 5.25 -7.45 -22.55
N LEU A 113 5.50 -7.00 -21.35
CA LEU A 113 6.39 -5.89 -21.06
C LEU A 113 7.65 -6.39 -20.37
N LEU A 114 8.81 -5.97 -20.85
CA LEU A 114 10.11 -6.16 -20.21
C LEU A 114 10.75 -4.79 -19.99
N ILE A 115 11.04 -4.44 -18.75
CA ILE A 115 11.80 -3.26 -18.40
C ILE A 115 13.27 -3.63 -18.17
N THR A 116 14.17 -2.83 -18.70
CA THR A 116 15.61 -2.94 -18.47
C THR A 116 16.13 -1.59 -18.02
N VAL A 117 16.82 -1.55 -16.87
CA VAL A 117 17.38 -0.33 -16.31
C VAL A 117 18.88 -0.52 -16.11
N SER A 118 19.67 0.39 -16.68
CA SER A 118 21.12 0.42 -16.54
C SER A 118 21.56 1.77 -15.96
N LYS A 119 22.45 1.71 -14.97
CA LYS A 119 23.05 2.88 -14.36
C LYS A 119 24.48 2.57 -13.93
N GLU A 120 25.38 3.50 -14.18
CA GLU A 120 26.77 3.39 -13.70
C GLU A 120 26.82 3.19 -12.17
N GLY A 121 27.66 2.24 -11.73
CA GLY A 121 27.79 1.88 -10.32
C GLY A 121 26.73 0.89 -9.82
N PHE A 122 25.82 0.42 -10.67
CA PHE A 122 24.80 -0.57 -10.31
C PHE A 122 24.76 -1.73 -11.30
N LYS A 123 24.33 -2.87 -10.84
CA LYS A 123 23.99 -3.99 -11.74
C LYS A 123 22.77 -3.61 -12.56
N THR A 124 22.76 -4.00 -13.85
CA THR A 124 21.56 -3.88 -14.69
C THR A 124 20.42 -4.68 -14.06
N VAL A 125 19.28 -4.06 -13.93
CA VAL A 125 18.06 -4.69 -13.37
C VAL A 125 17.03 -4.90 -14.47
N THR A 126 16.31 -6.03 -14.39
CA THR A 126 15.25 -6.39 -15.32
C THR A 126 14.00 -6.85 -14.59
N SER A 127 12.85 -6.61 -15.19
CA SER A 127 11.57 -7.13 -14.70
C SER A 127 10.58 -7.25 -15.86
N ASN A 128 9.65 -8.18 -15.75
CA ASN A 128 8.63 -8.39 -16.78
C ASN A 128 7.23 -8.54 -16.20
N THR A 129 6.22 -8.28 -17.04
CA THR A 129 4.81 -8.52 -16.73
C THR A 129 4.00 -8.70 -18.01
N THR A 130 2.81 -9.27 -17.90
CA THR A 130 1.85 -9.38 -19.00
C THR A 130 0.53 -8.71 -18.60
N ILE A 131 -0.05 -7.93 -19.50
CA ILE A 131 -1.32 -7.23 -19.25
C ILE A 131 -2.46 -8.22 -19.42
N LYS A 132 -3.17 -8.50 -18.34
CA LYS A 132 -4.36 -9.36 -18.34
C LYS A 132 -5.59 -8.65 -18.93
N GLY A 133 -6.58 -9.41 -19.40
CA GLY A 133 -7.87 -8.89 -19.82
C GLY A 133 -8.63 -8.24 -18.67
N ARG A 134 -9.64 -7.42 -18.99
CA ARG A 134 -10.52 -6.85 -17.95
C ARG A 134 -11.38 -7.95 -17.34
N ALA A 135 -11.58 -7.87 -16.03
CA ALA A 135 -12.49 -8.76 -15.33
C ALA A 135 -13.94 -8.56 -15.84
N SER A 136 -14.69 -9.65 -15.94
CA SER A 136 -16.15 -9.58 -16.12
C SER A 136 -16.79 -9.31 -14.76
N PHE A 137 -17.11 -8.05 -14.50
CA PHE A 137 -17.61 -7.55 -13.23
C PHE A 137 -18.88 -6.74 -13.44
N GLU A 138 -19.88 -6.99 -12.61
CA GLU A 138 -21.19 -6.35 -12.68
C GLU A 138 -21.68 -5.98 -11.27
N ILE A 139 -22.41 -4.86 -11.17
CA ILE A 139 -23.20 -4.54 -9.98
C ILE A 139 -24.60 -5.09 -10.21
N ILE A 140 -25.04 -6.02 -9.35
CA ILE A 140 -26.36 -6.65 -9.43
C ILE A 140 -27.43 -5.73 -8.83
N ASP A 141 -27.11 -5.17 -7.66
CA ASP A 141 -27.99 -4.31 -6.89
C ASP A 141 -27.18 -3.42 -5.93
N HIS A 142 -27.74 -2.30 -5.57
CA HIS A 142 -27.21 -1.45 -4.51
C HIS A 142 -28.34 -0.69 -3.82
N HIS A 143 -28.26 -0.54 -2.53
CA HIS A 143 -29.19 0.25 -1.75
C HIS A 143 -28.51 0.93 -0.58
N SER A 144 -28.94 2.16 -0.29
CA SER A 144 -28.47 2.94 0.84
C SER A 144 -29.52 3.02 1.93
N PHE A 145 -29.09 2.98 3.17
CA PHE A 145 -29.94 3.16 4.33
C PHE A 145 -29.24 3.97 5.40
N TYR A 146 -30.03 4.60 6.24
CA TYR A 146 -29.55 5.43 7.32
C TYR A 146 -29.40 4.62 8.60
N SER A 147 -28.26 4.75 9.30
CA SER A 147 -28.01 4.08 10.57
C SER A 147 -27.82 5.12 11.68
N GLU A 148 -28.70 5.10 12.69
CA GLU A 148 -28.61 5.97 13.86
C GLU A 148 -27.55 5.54 14.88
N ASN A 149 -27.13 4.27 14.83
CA ASN A 149 -26.11 3.70 15.70
C ASN A 149 -24.98 3.11 14.86
N PRO A 150 -24.04 3.93 14.38
CA PRO A 150 -22.90 3.42 13.66
C PRO A 150 -22.11 2.46 14.55
N LYS A 151 -21.90 1.23 14.10
CA LYS A 151 -20.97 0.32 14.76
C LYS A 151 -19.65 1.04 14.89
N LYS A 152 -19.10 1.15 16.11
CA LYS A 152 -17.76 1.71 16.32
C LYS A 152 -16.78 0.93 15.48
N ILE A 153 -16.29 1.56 14.43
CA ILE A 153 -15.16 1.03 13.67
C ILE A 153 -13.94 1.61 14.34
N MET A 154 -13.17 0.76 14.98
CA MET A 154 -11.86 1.16 15.46
C MET A 154 -10.99 1.39 14.23
N GLY A 155 -10.57 2.64 14.02
CA GLY A 155 -9.65 3.02 12.96
C GLY A 155 -8.27 2.37 13.18
N ASP A 156 -7.61 2.11 12.09
CA ASP A 156 -6.28 1.55 12.01
C ASP A 156 -5.30 2.38 12.89
N GLY A 157 -4.77 1.74 13.94
CA GLY A 157 -3.52 2.09 14.63
C GLY A 157 -3.37 3.46 15.30
N MET A 158 -4.36 4.35 15.30
CA MET A 158 -4.27 5.63 16.03
C MET A 158 -5.01 5.56 17.36
N MET A 159 -4.31 5.90 18.44
CA MET A 159 -4.71 5.86 19.85
C MET A 159 -5.88 6.76 20.25
N HIS A 160 -6.68 7.24 19.33
CA HIS A 160 -7.87 8.01 19.66
C HIS A 160 -9.11 7.25 19.16
N PRO A 161 -10.01 6.85 20.07
CA PRO A 161 -11.35 6.47 19.65
C PRO A 161 -11.97 7.70 19.01
N ILE A 162 -12.05 7.70 17.68
CA ILE A 162 -12.81 8.73 16.99
C ILE A 162 -14.27 8.46 17.36
N ASP A 163 -14.79 9.31 18.21
CA ASP A 163 -16.20 9.26 18.65
C ASP A 163 -17.06 9.67 17.43
N PHE A 164 -17.65 8.66 16.79
CA PHE A 164 -18.56 8.84 15.68
C PHE A 164 -20.00 9.00 16.19
N SER A 165 -20.22 10.01 16.99
CA SER A 165 -21.57 10.42 17.37
C SER A 165 -22.26 11.15 16.19
N GLY A 166 -22.45 10.46 15.09
CA GLY A 166 -23.13 10.96 13.90
C GLY A 166 -23.88 9.83 13.20
N SER A 167 -24.91 10.21 12.47
CA SER A 167 -25.64 9.31 11.63
C SER A 167 -24.84 9.01 10.36
N ASP A 168 -24.65 7.73 10.07
CA ASP A 168 -23.99 7.29 8.86
C ASP A 168 -25.01 6.79 7.83
N THR A 169 -24.80 7.15 6.57
CA THR A 169 -25.46 6.46 5.47
C THR A 169 -24.60 5.27 5.06
N ILE A 170 -25.21 4.10 5.07
CA ILE A 170 -24.56 2.84 4.71
C ILE A 170 -25.08 2.44 3.33
N MET A 171 -24.17 2.05 2.43
CA MET A 171 -24.52 1.48 1.14
C MET A 171 -24.09 0.02 1.07
N ASN A 172 -25.03 -0.88 0.83
CA ASN A 172 -24.78 -2.26 0.47
C ASN A 172 -24.75 -2.39 -1.05
N ILE A 173 -23.73 -3.07 -1.56
CA ILE A 173 -23.49 -3.25 -2.98
C ILE A 173 -23.32 -4.74 -3.25
N SER A 174 -24.26 -5.31 -4.03
CA SER A 174 -24.21 -6.70 -4.47
C SER A 174 -23.49 -6.78 -5.80
N CYS A 175 -22.43 -7.55 -5.84
CA CYS A 175 -21.49 -7.66 -6.95
C CYS A 175 -21.50 -9.06 -7.53
N LYS A 176 -21.09 -9.16 -8.80
CA LYS A 176 -20.91 -10.42 -9.51
C LYS A 176 -19.63 -10.39 -10.33
N ILE A 177 -18.85 -11.46 -10.23
CA ILE A 177 -17.69 -11.74 -11.08
C ILE A 177 -17.99 -12.99 -11.89
N ASN A 178 -17.67 -12.98 -13.20
CA ASN A 178 -17.59 -14.17 -14.02
C ASN A 178 -16.11 -14.42 -14.35
N ASP A 179 -15.57 -15.50 -13.82
CA ASP A 179 -14.16 -15.84 -13.96
C ASP A 179 -13.91 -16.72 -15.19
N PRO A 180 -12.83 -16.48 -15.98
CA PRO A 180 -12.46 -17.38 -17.06
C PRO A 180 -11.92 -18.71 -16.50
N ALA A 181 -12.35 -19.83 -17.11
CA ALA A 181 -11.89 -21.15 -16.73
C ALA A 181 -10.46 -21.45 -17.22
N ASN A 182 -9.78 -22.37 -16.51
CA ASN A 182 -8.50 -22.94 -16.88
C ASN A 182 -7.30 -21.99 -16.84
N GLU A 183 -7.42 -20.89 -16.15
CA GLU A 183 -6.29 -20.02 -15.82
C GLU A 183 -6.42 -19.49 -14.39
N LYS A 184 -5.29 -19.30 -13.71
CA LYS A 184 -5.28 -18.70 -12.38
C LYS A 184 -5.38 -17.19 -12.48
N ASN A 185 -6.40 -16.61 -11.89
CA ASN A 185 -6.69 -15.20 -11.92
C ASN A 185 -6.56 -14.57 -10.53
N TYR A 186 -6.15 -13.30 -10.52
CA TYR A 186 -5.91 -12.53 -9.31
C TYR A 186 -6.63 -11.18 -9.41
N TYR A 187 -7.27 -10.80 -8.34
CA TYR A 187 -8.14 -9.64 -8.31
C TYR A 187 -7.82 -8.74 -7.12
N ARG A 188 -8.12 -7.46 -7.28
CA ARG A 188 -8.15 -6.48 -6.21
C ARG A 188 -9.44 -5.67 -6.31
N LEU A 189 -10.18 -5.57 -5.20
CA LEU A 189 -11.37 -4.73 -5.12
C LEU A 189 -11.05 -3.45 -4.38
N ASN A 190 -11.25 -2.30 -5.02
CA ASN A 190 -11.16 -1.00 -4.39
C ASN A 190 -12.56 -0.39 -4.30
N VAL A 191 -12.89 0.13 -3.13
CA VAL A 191 -14.15 0.86 -2.90
C VAL A 191 -13.78 2.17 -2.23
N ARG A 192 -14.11 3.28 -2.87
CA ARG A 192 -13.79 4.61 -2.35
C ARG A 192 -14.98 5.55 -2.45
N SER A 193 -15.16 6.38 -1.45
CA SER A 193 -16.15 7.44 -1.45
C SER A 193 -15.59 8.66 -2.19
N VAL A 194 -16.40 9.22 -3.08
CA VAL A 194 -16.06 10.39 -3.90
C VAL A 194 -17.11 11.48 -3.67
N GLY A 195 -16.68 12.69 -3.41
CA GLY A 195 -17.60 13.80 -3.20
C GLY A 195 -16.96 15.16 -3.38
N SER A 196 -17.80 16.17 -3.43
CA SER A 196 -17.37 17.56 -3.41
C SER A 196 -17.51 18.12 -2.00
N LEU A 197 -16.38 18.46 -1.38
CA LEU A 197 -16.41 19.18 -0.10
C LEU A 197 -16.78 20.64 -0.38
N LYS A 198 -17.91 21.10 0.19
CA LYS A 198 -18.21 22.52 0.25
C LYS A 198 -17.35 23.14 1.36
N MET A 199 -16.19 23.63 1.00
CA MET A 199 -15.34 24.39 1.92
C MET A 199 -15.81 25.83 2.04
N GLY A 200 -16.90 26.10 2.76
CA GLY A 200 -17.33 27.45 3.12
C GLY A 200 -17.17 28.49 1.99
N PRO A 201 -16.80 29.76 2.31
CA PRO A 201 -16.63 30.81 1.29
C PRO A 201 -15.37 30.66 0.42
N LEU A 202 -14.50 29.66 0.63
CA LEU A 202 -13.23 29.46 -0.07
C LEU A 202 -13.30 28.52 -1.29
N GLY A 203 -14.47 28.02 -1.65
CA GLY A 203 -14.66 27.26 -2.88
C GLY A 203 -15.08 25.80 -2.67
N THR A 204 -15.52 25.18 -3.77
CA THR A 204 -15.81 23.75 -3.85
C THR A 204 -14.58 23.04 -4.43
N GLY A 205 -14.05 22.04 -3.72
CA GLY A 205 -13.02 21.15 -4.25
C GLY A 205 -13.57 19.74 -4.37
N ASP A 206 -13.27 19.04 -5.46
CA ASP A 206 -13.55 17.61 -5.56
C ASP A 206 -12.51 16.86 -4.74
N TYR A 207 -12.95 16.15 -3.72
CA TYR A 207 -12.12 15.27 -2.93
C TYR A 207 -12.43 13.81 -3.27
N ALA A 208 -11.43 13.08 -3.70
CA ALA A 208 -11.43 11.63 -3.62
C ALA A 208 -10.73 11.23 -2.33
N GLU A 209 -11.45 10.83 -1.31
CA GLU A 209 -10.84 10.17 -0.19
C GLU A 209 -10.59 8.72 -0.59
N ALA A 210 -9.33 8.38 -0.79
CA ALA A 210 -8.89 7.02 -1.02
C ALA A 210 -8.92 6.24 0.31
N ASN A 211 -10.10 6.06 0.87
CA ASN A 211 -10.31 5.11 1.93
C ASN A 211 -10.85 3.85 1.27
N ASP A 212 -9.96 2.90 0.98
CA ASP A 212 -10.30 1.53 0.56
C ASP A 212 -11.00 0.77 1.72
N ILE A 213 -11.89 1.45 2.45
CA ILE A 213 -12.57 0.86 3.60
C ILE A 213 -13.96 0.43 3.14
N PHE A 214 -14.04 -0.84 2.84
CA PHE A 214 -15.32 -1.52 2.74
C PHE A 214 -15.36 -2.68 3.73
N PHE A 215 -16.57 -3.14 4.05
CA PHE A 215 -16.80 -4.28 4.91
C PHE A 215 -17.45 -5.38 4.10
N SER A 216 -17.07 -6.60 4.38
CA SER A 216 -17.76 -7.78 3.85
C SER A 216 -17.63 -8.91 4.83
N ASN A 217 -18.67 -9.72 4.93
CA ASN A 217 -18.65 -11.00 5.66
C ASN A 217 -18.34 -12.16 4.71
N ASP A 218 -18.06 -11.88 3.45
CA ASP A 218 -17.76 -12.90 2.47
C ASP A 218 -16.38 -13.50 2.71
N ILE A 219 -16.29 -14.83 2.57
CA ILE A 219 -15.04 -15.59 2.74
C ILE A 219 -13.96 -15.15 1.73
N LEU A 220 -14.37 -14.56 0.61
CA LEU A 220 -13.47 -14.05 -0.43
C LEU A 220 -12.45 -13.05 0.11
N PHE A 221 -12.84 -12.25 1.10
CA PHE A 221 -12.03 -11.19 1.70
C PHE A 221 -11.38 -11.60 3.02
N LEU A 222 -11.49 -12.86 3.40
CA LEU A 222 -10.84 -13.38 4.61
C LEU A 222 -9.48 -13.99 4.24
N ASP A 223 -8.44 -13.53 4.91
CA ASP A 223 -7.09 -14.09 4.77
C ASP A 223 -6.61 -14.72 6.08
N ASN A 224 -6.60 -16.05 6.13
CA ASN A 224 -6.20 -16.81 7.32
C ASN A 224 -4.70 -16.75 7.63
N ASN A 225 -3.87 -16.22 6.70
CA ASN A 225 -2.43 -16.06 6.91
C ASN A 225 -2.09 -14.80 7.69
N MET A 226 -3.06 -13.92 7.88
CA MET A 226 -2.88 -12.75 8.72
C MET A 226 -3.19 -13.13 10.16
N SER A 227 -2.21 -13.15 11.05
CA SER A 227 -2.46 -13.41 12.47
C SER A 227 -3.34 -12.33 13.08
N ALA A 228 -4.32 -12.76 13.88
CA ALA A 228 -5.14 -11.82 14.64
C ALA A 228 -4.23 -10.94 15.50
N SER A 229 -4.38 -9.63 15.37
CA SER A 229 -3.69 -8.70 16.23
C SER A 229 -3.99 -8.99 17.70
N ILE A 230 -2.98 -8.89 18.58
CA ILE A 230 -3.06 -9.12 20.03
C ILE A 230 -4.14 -8.26 20.71
N ASN A 231 -4.71 -7.26 20.04
CA ASN A 231 -5.67 -6.30 20.58
C ASN A 231 -7.14 -6.60 20.23
N GLY A 232 -7.49 -7.80 19.81
CA GLY A 232 -8.89 -8.19 19.59
C GLY A 232 -9.55 -7.55 18.36
N TRP A 233 -8.77 -7.10 17.38
CA TRP A 233 -9.26 -6.58 16.11
C TRP A 233 -9.93 -7.69 15.29
N PRO A 234 -11.08 -7.41 14.66
CA PRO A 234 -11.73 -8.42 13.89
C PRO A 234 -10.95 -8.70 12.60
N LYS A 235 -10.61 -9.97 12.46
CA LYS A 235 -10.35 -10.68 11.20
C LYS A 235 -9.62 -9.89 10.10
N GLN A 236 -8.49 -10.36 9.84
CA GLN A 236 -7.77 -10.65 8.62
C GLN A 236 -8.60 -10.34 7.35
N PHE A 237 -8.72 -9.07 7.03
CA PHE A 237 -9.43 -8.62 5.85
C PHE A 237 -8.41 -8.25 4.77
N SER A 238 -8.60 -8.77 3.56
CA SER A 238 -7.81 -8.41 2.41
C SER A 238 -8.72 -8.03 1.24
N ASN A 239 -8.43 -6.93 0.58
CA ASN A 239 -9.09 -6.56 -0.67
C ASN A 239 -8.44 -7.21 -1.90
N VAL A 240 -7.41 -8.05 -1.69
CA VAL A 240 -6.67 -8.77 -2.73
C VAL A 240 -6.94 -10.27 -2.60
N PHE A 241 -7.48 -10.90 -3.64
CA PHE A 241 -7.91 -12.29 -3.64
C PHE A 241 -7.63 -12.97 -4.97
N ASP A 242 -7.75 -14.28 -4.99
CA ASP A 242 -7.65 -15.09 -6.20
C ASP A 242 -8.97 -15.85 -6.49
N ASP A 243 -9.01 -16.53 -7.63
CA ASP A 243 -10.17 -17.27 -8.13
C ASP A 243 -10.36 -18.66 -7.49
N SER A 244 -9.63 -19.03 -6.44
CA SER A 244 -9.67 -20.39 -5.86
C SER A 244 -11.07 -20.87 -5.49
N LEU A 245 -11.97 -19.95 -5.17
CA LEU A 245 -13.36 -20.26 -4.81
C LEU A 245 -14.30 -20.39 -6.02
N PHE A 246 -13.91 -19.85 -7.19
CA PHE A 246 -14.83 -19.68 -8.32
C PHE A 246 -14.18 -19.81 -9.70
N ASP A 247 -13.03 -20.52 -9.81
CA ASP A 247 -12.35 -20.78 -11.09
C ASP A 247 -13.35 -21.28 -12.16
N GLY A 248 -13.48 -20.50 -13.24
CA GLY A 248 -14.38 -20.75 -14.35
C GLY A 248 -15.88 -20.62 -14.02
N LYS A 249 -16.26 -19.93 -12.95
CA LYS A 249 -17.65 -19.82 -12.50
C LYS A 249 -18.04 -18.38 -12.20
N GLU A 250 -19.36 -18.18 -12.11
CA GLU A 250 -19.94 -16.97 -11.53
C GLU A 250 -19.83 -17.01 -10.00
N TYR A 251 -19.41 -15.88 -9.41
CA TYR A 251 -19.40 -15.68 -7.98
C TYR A 251 -20.07 -14.38 -7.60
N LYS A 252 -20.94 -14.43 -6.58
CA LYS A 252 -21.67 -13.28 -6.07
C LYS A 252 -21.23 -12.98 -4.65
N PHE A 253 -20.98 -11.72 -4.35
CA PHE A 253 -20.62 -11.24 -3.03
C PHE A 253 -21.24 -9.87 -2.76
N THR A 254 -21.29 -9.49 -1.49
CA THR A 254 -21.79 -8.18 -1.06
C THR A 254 -20.73 -7.44 -0.28
N VAL A 255 -20.57 -6.15 -0.56
CA VAL A 255 -19.73 -5.24 0.20
C VAL A 255 -20.56 -4.10 0.77
N GLU A 256 -20.15 -3.61 1.92
CA GLU A 256 -20.75 -2.48 2.61
C GLU A 256 -19.74 -1.34 2.66
N THR A 257 -20.15 -0.14 2.28
CA THR A 257 -19.37 1.08 2.49
C THR A 257 -20.18 2.10 3.26
N ARG A 258 -19.50 3.06 3.91
CA ARG A 258 -20.14 4.04 4.79
C ARG A 258 -19.77 5.44 4.39
N GLN A 259 -20.77 6.31 4.44
CA GLN A 259 -20.63 7.73 4.24
C GLN A 259 -20.78 8.44 5.59
N ARG A 260 -19.80 9.26 5.95
CA ARG A 260 -19.87 10.15 7.09
C ARG A 260 -20.57 11.45 6.74
N ASN A 261 -21.51 11.89 7.58
CA ASN A 261 -22.05 13.25 7.56
C ASN A 261 -22.45 13.79 6.19
N ASN A 262 -22.88 12.93 5.26
CA ASN A 262 -23.24 13.31 3.89
C ASN A 262 -22.13 14.10 3.13
N LEU A 263 -20.86 13.83 3.45
CA LEU A 263 -19.72 14.49 2.82
C LEU A 263 -19.46 14.01 1.39
N TYR A 264 -19.88 12.79 1.06
CA TYR A 264 -19.65 12.19 -0.22
C TYR A 264 -20.97 11.91 -0.96
N ASN A 265 -20.98 12.09 -2.25
CA ASN A 265 -22.18 11.90 -3.06
C ASN A 265 -22.19 10.57 -3.80
N TRP A 266 -21.01 10.02 -4.04
CA TRP A 266 -20.82 8.81 -4.84
C TRP A 266 -19.85 7.84 -4.21
N VAL A 267 -20.01 6.57 -4.59
CA VAL A 267 -19.06 5.49 -4.34
C VAL A 267 -18.49 5.05 -5.67
N GLU A 268 -17.18 5.05 -5.82
CA GLU A 268 -16.49 4.36 -6.90
C GLU A 268 -16.13 2.96 -6.42
N ILE A 269 -16.59 1.95 -7.14
CA ILE A 269 -16.19 0.55 -6.96
C ILE A 269 -15.40 0.10 -8.19
N ASP A 270 -14.19 -0.40 -7.98
CA ASP A 270 -13.24 -0.75 -9.03
C ASP A 270 -12.71 -2.16 -8.80
N LEU A 271 -13.15 -3.12 -9.63
CA LEU A 271 -12.52 -4.43 -9.66
C LEU A 271 -11.35 -4.40 -10.64
N GLN A 272 -10.18 -4.71 -10.11
CA GLN A 272 -8.93 -4.80 -10.85
C GLN A 272 -8.55 -6.26 -11.06
N HIS A 273 -8.31 -6.66 -12.31
CA HIS A 273 -7.63 -7.90 -12.64
C HIS A 273 -6.14 -7.61 -12.67
N ILE A 274 -5.38 -8.23 -11.80
CA ILE A 274 -3.98 -7.91 -11.55
C ILE A 274 -3.05 -9.07 -11.96
N SER A 275 -1.79 -8.76 -12.27
CA SER A 275 -0.80 -9.81 -12.54
C SER A 275 -0.47 -10.62 -11.29
N ALA A 276 -0.08 -11.89 -11.47
CA ALA A 276 0.31 -12.79 -10.39
C ALA A 276 1.41 -12.20 -9.48
N ASP A 277 2.40 -11.54 -10.07
CA ASP A 277 3.49 -10.96 -9.31
C ASP A 277 3.03 -9.72 -8.52
N PHE A 278 2.11 -8.92 -9.07
CA PHE A 278 1.54 -7.81 -8.34
C PHE A 278 0.67 -8.30 -7.16
N TYR A 279 -0.07 -9.39 -7.36
CA TYR A 279 -0.78 -10.07 -6.28
C TYR A 279 0.16 -10.50 -5.14
N LYS A 280 1.27 -11.22 -5.46
CA LYS A 280 2.25 -11.65 -4.46
C LYS A 280 2.89 -10.45 -3.73
N TYR A 281 3.16 -9.37 -4.48
CA TYR A 281 3.71 -8.14 -3.92
C TYR A 281 2.74 -7.52 -2.92
N LEU A 282 1.47 -7.34 -3.26
CA LEU A 282 0.45 -6.79 -2.38
C LEU A 282 0.26 -7.67 -1.13
N LYS A 283 0.17 -8.99 -1.30
CA LYS A 283 0.07 -9.93 -0.17
C LYS A 283 1.27 -9.86 0.76
N SER A 284 2.47 -9.72 0.22
CA SER A 284 3.67 -9.56 1.06
C SER A 284 3.70 -8.25 1.84
N ILE A 285 3.15 -7.17 1.27
CA ILE A 285 2.98 -5.89 1.98
C ILE A 285 1.96 -6.04 3.12
N GLU A 286 0.80 -6.64 2.85
CA GLU A 286 -0.22 -6.90 3.88
C GLU A 286 0.36 -7.68 5.06
N LEU A 287 1.11 -8.76 4.78
CA LEU A 287 1.80 -9.55 5.81
C LEU A 287 2.84 -8.73 6.59
N ALA A 288 3.64 -7.92 5.89
CA ALA A 288 4.64 -7.07 6.52
C ALA A 288 4.00 -6.02 7.44
N GLN A 289 2.88 -5.43 7.04
CA GLN A 289 2.12 -4.48 7.86
C GLN A 289 1.54 -5.16 9.10
N CYS A 290 1.03 -6.37 8.98
CA CYS A 290 0.53 -7.14 10.13
C CYS A 290 1.67 -7.48 11.12
N SER A 291 2.86 -7.81 10.62
CA SER A 291 4.00 -8.16 11.48
C SER A 291 4.64 -6.97 12.19
N THR A 292 4.49 -5.75 11.66
CA THR A 292 5.08 -4.53 12.26
C THR A 292 4.48 -4.21 13.64
N ASN A 293 3.27 -4.66 13.92
CA ASN A 293 2.59 -4.45 15.20
C ASN A 293 2.90 -5.52 16.24
N ASP A 294 3.64 -6.55 15.88
CA ASP A 294 4.05 -7.63 16.78
C ASP A 294 5.58 -7.62 16.95
N ILE A 295 6.04 -7.24 18.15
CA ILE A 295 7.46 -7.16 18.50
C ILE A 295 8.18 -8.51 18.47
N TYR A 296 7.44 -9.60 18.44
CA TYR A 296 7.97 -10.98 18.35
C TYR A 296 7.84 -11.57 16.94
N ALA A 297 7.21 -10.87 16.01
CA ALA A 297 7.08 -11.36 14.64
C ALA A 297 8.41 -11.31 13.89
N GLU A 298 8.69 -12.33 13.11
CA GLU A 298 9.83 -12.30 12.20
C GLU A 298 9.59 -11.28 11.07
N PRO A 299 10.63 -10.54 10.64
CA PRO A 299 10.52 -9.60 9.52
C PRO A 299 10.07 -10.30 8.24
N VAL A 300 8.99 -9.82 7.65
CA VAL A 300 8.46 -10.34 6.38
C VAL A 300 9.24 -9.75 5.21
N LYS A 301 9.75 -10.62 4.33
CA LYS A 301 10.39 -10.19 3.09
C LYS A 301 9.33 -9.79 2.07
N ILE A 302 9.35 -8.53 1.64
CA ILE A 302 8.49 -8.05 0.55
C ILE A 302 8.88 -8.76 -0.75
N PHE A 303 7.88 -9.29 -1.47
CA PHE A 303 8.08 -9.94 -2.76
C PHE A 303 8.61 -8.93 -3.79
N SER A 304 9.47 -9.41 -4.69
CA SER A 304 10.01 -8.63 -5.80
C SER A 304 10.14 -9.51 -7.04
N ASN A 305 9.73 -9.00 -8.20
CA ASN A 305 9.99 -9.64 -9.50
C ASN A 305 11.12 -8.93 -10.28
N VAL A 306 11.94 -8.14 -9.60
CA VAL A 306 13.07 -7.41 -10.21
C VAL A 306 14.35 -8.19 -10.01
N GLU A 307 14.96 -8.64 -11.10
CA GLU A 307 16.28 -9.29 -11.09
C GLU A 307 17.38 -8.28 -10.77
N ASN A 308 18.34 -8.67 -9.95
CA ASN A 308 19.47 -7.85 -9.46
C ASN A 308 19.06 -6.58 -8.69
N GLY A 309 17.78 -6.41 -8.37
CA GLY A 309 17.24 -5.24 -7.68
C GLY A 309 16.08 -5.59 -6.77
N TYR A 310 15.25 -4.59 -6.48
CA TYR A 310 14.03 -4.74 -5.70
C TYR A 310 12.84 -4.06 -6.36
N GLY A 311 11.65 -4.33 -5.83
CA GLY A 311 10.41 -3.67 -6.23
C GLY A 311 9.54 -4.50 -7.15
N ILE A 312 8.73 -3.84 -7.97
CA ILE A 312 7.70 -4.50 -8.77
C ILE A 312 7.51 -3.82 -10.13
N LEU A 313 7.43 -4.62 -11.17
CA LEU A 313 6.71 -4.31 -12.39
C LEU A 313 5.44 -5.17 -12.41
N GLY A 314 4.33 -4.57 -12.04
CA GLY A 314 3.02 -5.20 -12.08
C GLY A 314 2.18 -4.75 -13.26
N SER A 315 1.04 -5.38 -13.44
CA SER A 315 0.01 -4.92 -14.37
C SER A 315 -1.37 -5.03 -13.75
N LEU A 316 -2.27 -4.16 -14.21
CA LEU A 316 -3.68 -4.24 -13.87
C LEU A 316 -4.56 -3.78 -15.03
N THR A 317 -5.80 -4.26 -15.04
CA THR A 317 -6.90 -3.71 -15.83
C THR A 317 -8.08 -3.46 -14.89
N SER A 318 -8.80 -2.37 -15.08
CA SER A 318 -9.87 -1.93 -14.19
C SER A 318 -11.24 -2.06 -14.82
N LYS A 319 -12.23 -2.45 -14.02
CA LYS A 319 -13.66 -2.32 -14.34
C LYS A 319 -14.33 -1.52 -13.22
N LYS A 320 -14.74 -0.29 -13.54
CA LYS A 320 -15.22 0.68 -12.57
C LYS A 320 -16.71 0.94 -12.72
N PHE A 321 -17.37 1.18 -11.59
CA PHE A 321 -18.72 1.71 -11.50
C PHE A 321 -18.74 2.86 -10.51
N ILE A 322 -19.60 3.85 -10.79
CA ILE A 322 -19.86 4.97 -9.91
C ILE A 322 -21.33 4.89 -9.49
N LEU A 323 -21.55 4.73 -8.20
CA LEU A 323 -22.87 4.61 -7.59
C LEU A 323 -23.18 5.87 -6.80
N LYS A 324 -24.42 6.30 -6.79
CA LYS A 324 -24.87 7.43 -5.99
C LYS A 324 -25.40 6.92 -4.65
N PHE A 325 -25.00 7.61 -3.55
CA PHE A 325 -25.59 7.35 -2.23
C PHE A 325 -27.08 7.65 -2.18
#